data_ead0d89eaff3a5b1685e8b11e456fb25
#
_entry.id   ead0d89eaff3a5b1685e8b11e456fb25
#
_cell.length_a   1.000
_cell.length_b   1.000
_cell.length_c   1.000
_cell.angle_alpha   90.00
_cell.angle_beta   90.00
_cell.angle_gamma   90.00
#
_symmetry.space_group_name_H-M   'P 1'
#
loop_
_entity.id
_entity.type
_entity.pdbx_description
1 polymer ?
#
loop_
_entity_poly.entity_id
_entity_poly.type
_entity_poly.pdbx_seq_one_letter_code
_entity_poly.pdbx_strand_id
1 'polypeptide(L)'
;MRLFDGMTIENGELNISGVGVSELKAQYGTPLYVYDENMLVNQCRTFINNFRSSKFNTEVLYASKAFSCLEVLRIASREGLGVDVVSLGEIHTAYKAGYNMKKAYFHGNNKTREELQYALEVGVGTIVIDNDYEYEMINEIVTESGNTVDVLLRINTGIDAHTHEYIKTAKDDSKFGYSVYDEKIYDLIADINNQSNLNFVGFHSHIGSQIFEKTSFFEAVKVVMEFTKKVQERLGLTISVLNLGGGFGVYYTEEDRPFELAEFLREYIEVVERESDNFGLDLTKVVIEPGRSLTCNAGSTLYSVGGVKKTFAGREYVFVDGGMADNPRYALYKAKYEAMLANKMNEEEDTTYTVAGKCCESGDMLVMDAKLPKAEQGDLLLVSSTGAYNYSMSSNYNRLPKLPVVFVKDGSSRLVVKGETLEDLIRQDI
;
A
#
# COMPACT_ATOMS: atom_id res chain seq x y z
N MET A 1 -10.68 -16.95 13.93
CA MET A 1 -9.89 -15.72 13.72
C MET A 1 -8.39 -16.04 13.71
N ARG A 2 -7.59 -15.31 12.92
CA ARG A 2 -6.15 -15.55 12.75
C ARG A 2 -5.31 -14.68 13.69
N LEU A 3 -4.39 -15.30 14.43
CA LEU A 3 -3.28 -14.60 15.07
C LEU A 3 -2.12 -14.54 14.08
N PHE A 4 -1.54 -13.34 13.91
CA PHE A 4 -0.35 -13.13 13.07
C PHE A 4 0.93 -13.40 13.84
N ASP A 5 2.05 -13.55 13.13
CA ASP A 5 3.37 -13.68 13.73
C ASP A 5 3.61 -12.53 14.74
N GLY A 6 4.15 -12.84 15.90
CA GLY A 6 4.32 -11.86 16.97
C GLY A 6 3.11 -11.68 17.89
N MET A 7 1.93 -12.22 17.54
CA MET A 7 0.76 -12.23 18.40
C MET A 7 0.73 -13.49 19.28
N THR A 8 0.62 -13.32 20.58
CA THR A 8 0.51 -14.43 21.58
C THR A 8 -0.62 -14.14 22.55
N ILE A 9 -1.12 -15.19 23.20
CA ILE A 9 -2.12 -15.07 24.27
C ILE A 9 -1.45 -15.42 25.60
N GLU A 10 -1.45 -14.48 26.52
CA GLU A 10 -0.91 -14.68 27.88
C GLU A 10 -1.94 -14.26 28.91
N ASN A 11 -2.28 -15.16 29.82
CA ASN A 11 -3.29 -14.93 30.86
C ASN A 11 -4.67 -14.48 30.36
N GLY A 12 -5.06 -14.90 29.14
CA GLY A 12 -6.33 -14.51 28.53
C GLY A 12 -6.31 -13.14 27.84
N GLU A 13 -5.15 -12.52 27.72
CA GLU A 13 -4.94 -11.24 27.04
C GLU A 13 -4.05 -11.41 25.81
N LEU A 14 -4.34 -10.64 24.77
CA LEU A 14 -3.51 -10.57 23.56
C LEU A 14 -2.24 -9.76 23.84
N ASN A 15 -1.11 -10.31 23.43
CA ASN A 15 0.17 -9.61 23.34
C ASN A 15 0.58 -9.46 21.88
N ILE A 16 1.15 -8.31 21.52
CA ILE A 16 1.70 -8.04 20.19
C ILE A 16 3.19 -7.80 20.37
N SER A 17 4.01 -8.66 19.78
CA SER A 17 5.48 -8.61 19.92
C SER A 17 5.97 -8.51 21.37
N GLY A 18 5.26 -9.20 22.29
CA GLY A 18 5.57 -9.25 23.72
C GLY A 18 5.05 -8.07 24.55
N VAL A 19 4.19 -7.21 23.99
CA VAL A 19 3.54 -6.10 24.72
C VAL A 19 2.05 -6.36 24.82
N GLY A 20 1.49 -6.38 26.04
CA GLY A 20 0.07 -6.60 26.30
C GLY A 20 -0.81 -5.42 25.88
N VAL A 21 -2.02 -5.71 25.38
CA VAL A 21 -2.95 -4.65 24.95
C VAL A 21 -3.39 -3.75 26.09
N SER A 22 -3.49 -4.25 27.31
CA SER A 22 -3.78 -3.44 28.51
C SER A 22 -2.65 -2.47 28.84
N GLU A 23 -1.40 -2.89 28.65
CA GLU A 23 -0.23 -2.01 28.79
C GLU A 23 -0.23 -0.90 27.73
N LEU A 24 -0.52 -1.25 26.46
CA LEU A 24 -0.64 -0.27 25.37
C LEU A 24 -1.72 0.76 25.67
N LYS A 25 -2.90 0.31 26.13
CA LYS A 25 -3.98 1.23 26.57
C LYS A 25 -3.54 2.13 27.72
N ALA A 26 -2.89 1.56 28.73
CA ALA A 26 -2.46 2.33 29.90
C ALA A 26 -1.43 3.41 29.54
N GLN A 27 -0.54 3.13 28.59
CA GLN A 27 0.55 4.04 28.20
C GLN A 27 0.12 5.07 27.16
N TYR A 28 -0.71 4.70 26.17
CA TYR A 28 -1.00 5.53 25.00
C TYR A 28 -2.48 5.89 24.85
N GLY A 29 -3.36 5.22 25.60
CA GLY A 29 -4.81 5.38 25.44
C GLY A 29 -5.36 4.59 24.24
N THR A 30 -6.66 4.74 23.99
CA THR A 30 -7.37 4.28 22.80
C THR A 30 -8.23 5.42 22.23
N PRO A 31 -8.60 5.40 20.95
CA PRO A 31 -8.18 4.45 19.93
C PRO A 31 -6.71 4.62 19.50
N LEU A 32 -6.06 3.51 19.04
CA LEU A 32 -4.63 3.46 18.82
C LEU A 32 -4.28 2.55 17.64
N TYR A 33 -3.45 3.02 16.69
CA TYR A 33 -2.82 2.12 15.73
C TYR A 33 -1.57 1.48 16.33
N VAL A 34 -1.50 0.16 16.25
CA VAL A 34 -0.37 -0.65 16.75
C VAL A 34 0.26 -1.40 15.58
N TYR A 35 1.56 -1.25 15.37
CA TYR A 35 2.31 -1.98 14.36
C TYR A 35 3.40 -2.84 14.97
N ASP A 36 3.45 -4.10 14.57
CA ASP A 36 4.57 -5.00 14.86
C ASP A 36 5.75 -4.67 13.94
N GLU A 37 6.82 -4.09 14.49
CA GLU A 37 8.01 -3.72 13.72
C GLU A 37 8.76 -4.96 13.20
N ASN A 38 8.77 -6.06 13.95
CA ASN A 38 9.43 -7.30 13.49
C ASN A 38 8.73 -7.84 12.25
N MET A 39 7.40 -7.84 12.23
CA MET A 39 6.63 -8.26 11.08
C MET A 39 6.87 -7.36 9.86
N LEU A 40 6.91 -6.03 10.04
CA LEU A 40 7.25 -5.08 8.96
C LEU A 40 8.63 -5.39 8.37
N VAL A 41 9.64 -5.55 9.21
CA VAL A 41 11.02 -5.86 8.80
C VAL A 41 11.08 -7.21 8.06
N ASN A 42 10.41 -8.22 8.60
CA ASN A 42 10.38 -9.55 7.99
C ASN A 42 9.73 -9.53 6.61
N GLN A 43 8.65 -8.77 6.43
CA GLN A 43 8.02 -8.60 5.11
C GLN A 43 8.95 -7.90 4.11
N CYS A 44 9.63 -6.83 4.51
CA CYS A 44 10.63 -6.18 3.66
C CYS A 44 11.71 -7.17 3.21
N ARG A 45 12.24 -7.96 4.14
CA ARG A 45 13.27 -8.98 3.86
C ARG A 45 12.74 -10.12 2.99
N THR A 46 11.49 -10.53 3.17
CA THR A 46 10.86 -11.55 2.34
C THR A 46 10.82 -11.11 0.87
N PHE A 47 10.41 -9.88 0.60
CA PHE A 47 10.44 -9.34 -0.76
C PHE A 47 11.85 -9.26 -1.33
N ILE A 48 12.79 -8.63 -0.63
CA ILE A 48 14.17 -8.43 -1.09
C ILE A 48 14.90 -9.76 -1.33
N ASN A 49 14.68 -10.74 -0.46
CA ASN A 49 15.43 -12.00 -0.54
C ASN A 49 14.87 -12.98 -1.57
N ASN A 50 13.60 -12.88 -1.93
CA ASN A 50 12.96 -13.84 -2.82
C ASN A 50 12.64 -13.28 -4.22
N PHE A 51 12.60 -11.95 -4.40
CA PHE A 51 12.49 -11.33 -5.72
C PHE A 51 13.90 -10.98 -6.23
N ARG A 52 14.65 -11.99 -6.66
CA ARG A 52 16.03 -11.84 -7.13
C ARG A 52 16.27 -12.58 -8.44
N SER A 53 16.95 -11.92 -9.37
CA SER A 53 17.38 -12.49 -10.64
C SER A 53 18.90 -12.60 -10.71
N SER A 54 19.38 -13.58 -11.48
CA SER A 54 20.79 -13.68 -11.88
C SER A 54 21.07 -12.95 -13.21
N LYS A 55 20.03 -12.55 -13.95
CA LYS A 55 20.13 -11.96 -15.30
C LYS A 55 20.13 -10.44 -15.30
N PHE A 56 19.36 -9.83 -14.40
CA PHE A 56 19.21 -8.39 -14.28
C PHE A 56 19.04 -7.99 -12.82
N ASN A 57 19.24 -6.70 -12.53
CA ASN A 57 18.99 -6.17 -11.20
C ASN A 57 17.49 -6.22 -10.87
N THR A 58 17.18 -6.52 -9.62
CA THR A 58 15.80 -6.42 -9.11
C THR A 58 15.71 -5.33 -8.06
N GLU A 59 14.61 -4.59 -8.08
CA GLU A 59 14.33 -3.55 -7.10
C GLU A 59 12.93 -3.71 -6.55
N VAL A 60 12.79 -3.52 -5.24
CA VAL A 60 11.50 -3.54 -4.55
C VAL A 60 11.24 -2.15 -4.00
N LEU A 61 10.15 -1.52 -4.44
CA LEU A 61 9.74 -0.20 -3.95
C LEU A 61 8.63 -0.37 -2.91
N TYR A 62 8.75 0.32 -1.82
CA TYR A 62 7.63 0.46 -0.89
C TYR A 62 6.61 1.48 -1.43
N ALA A 63 5.39 1.05 -1.76
CA ALA A 63 4.32 1.96 -2.14
C ALA A 63 3.80 2.72 -0.92
N SER A 64 4.30 3.93 -0.71
CA SER A 64 4.13 4.72 0.52
C SER A 64 2.69 5.10 0.83
N LYS A 65 1.82 5.17 -0.20
CA LYS A 65 0.37 5.39 -0.04
C LYS A 65 -0.32 4.39 0.90
N ALA A 66 0.23 3.19 1.09
CA ALA A 66 -0.34 2.19 1.99
C ALA A 66 -0.29 2.65 3.46
N PHE A 67 0.87 3.16 3.88
CA PHE A 67 1.07 3.79 5.19
C PHE A 67 2.30 4.69 5.11
N SER A 68 2.13 5.99 5.32
CA SER A 68 3.22 6.96 5.18
C SER A 68 3.46 7.72 6.50
N CYS A 69 4.57 7.42 7.13
CA CYS A 69 5.15 8.20 8.22
C CYS A 69 6.67 8.11 8.18
N LEU A 70 7.37 9.01 8.88
CA LEU A 70 8.84 9.04 8.85
C LEU A 70 9.46 7.68 9.21
N GLU A 71 8.90 7.00 10.22
CA GLU A 71 9.51 5.79 10.75
C GLU A 71 9.36 4.57 9.82
N VAL A 72 8.18 4.36 9.21
CA VAL A 72 8.03 3.25 8.25
C VAL A 72 8.95 3.44 7.04
N LEU A 73 9.14 4.69 6.60
CA LEU A 73 10.05 5.01 5.51
C LEU A 73 11.51 4.77 5.90
N ARG A 74 11.91 5.09 7.15
CA ARG A 74 13.25 4.75 7.67
C ARG A 74 13.48 3.24 7.72
N ILE A 75 12.46 2.47 8.14
CA ILE A 75 12.54 0.99 8.12
C ILE A 75 12.71 0.50 6.70
N ALA A 76 11.86 0.90 5.77
CA ALA A 76 11.94 0.48 4.36
C ALA A 76 13.30 0.83 3.74
N SER A 77 13.81 2.04 3.98
CA SER A 77 15.15 2.47 3.54
C SER A 77 16.28 1.63 4.13
N ARG A 78 16.24 1.37 5.44
CA ARG A 78 17.23 0.55 6.15
C ARG A 78 17.26 -0.89 5.66
N GLU A 79 16.10 -1.44 5.33
CA GLU A 79 16.00 -2.79 4.77
C GLU A 79 16.31 -2.84 3.25
N GLY A 80 16.63 -1.70 2.62
CA GLY A 80 17.15 -1.63 1.26
C GLY A 80 16.12 -1.38 0.16
N LEU A 81 14.84 -1.17 0.51
CA LEU A 81 13.80 -0.87 -0.47
C LEU A 81 13.99 0.52 -1.08
N GLY A 82 13.54 0.71 -2.34
CA GLY A 82 13.20 1.99 -2.89
C GLY A 82 11.81 2.44 -2.42
N VAL A 83 11.32 3.57 -2.91
CA VAL A 83 10.00 4.11 -2.54
C VAL A 83 9.21 4.59 -3.75
N ASP A 84 7.93 4.21 -3.82
CA ASP A 84 6.91 4.79 -4.70
C ASP A 84 6.20 5.92 -3.93
N VAL A 85 6.20 7.10 -4.51
CA VAL A 85 5.57 8.31 -3.98
C VAL A 85 4.63 8.92 -5.02
N VAL A 86 3.49 9.49 -4.58
CA VAL A 86 2.42 9.96 -5.48
C VAL A 86 2.01 11.42 -5.27
N SER A 87 2.66 12.13 -4.35
CA SER A 87 2.34 13.54 -4.03
C SER A 87 3.53 14.28 -3.44
N LEU A 88 3.45 15.62 -3.45
CA LEU A 88 4.42 16.47 -2.77
C LEU A 88 4.64 16.08 -1.30
N GLY A 89 3.55 15.75 -0.60
CA GLY A 89 3.60 15.35 0.81
C GLY A 89 4.37 14.04 1.01
N GLU A 90 4.17 13.03 0.16
CA GLU A 90 4.91 11.77 0.22
C GLU A 90 6.39 11.94 -0.15
N ILE A 91 6.71 12.75 -1.19
CA ILE A 91 8.08 13.11 -1.55
C ILE A 91 8.79 13.78 -0.37
N HIS A 92 8.13 14.78 0.24
CA HIS A 92 8.67 15.52 1.38
C HIS A 92 8.89 14.61 2.59
N THR A 93 7.96 13.70 2.86
CA THR A 93 8.06 12.75 3.96
C THR A 93 9.24 11.79 3.75
N ALA A 94 9.43 11.27 2.53
CA ALA A 94 10.56 10.41 2.18
C ALA A 94 11.90 11.17 2.32
N TYR A 95 11.98 12.38 1.80
CA TYR A 95 13.15 13.24 1.92
C TYR A 95 13.50 13.53 3.39
N LYS A 96 12.51 13.89 4.22
CA LYS A 96 12.70 14.13 5.67
C LYS A 96 13.01 12.87 6.47
N ALA A 97 12.59 11.70 6.00
CA ALA A 97 12.98 10.43 6.59
C ALA A 97 14.47 10.07 6.32
N GLY A 98 15.14 10.81 5.42
CA GLY A 98 16.53 10.56 5.03
C GLY A 98 16.65 9.50 3.93
N TYR A 99 15.61 9.33 3.13
CA TYR A 99 15.62 8.38 2.02
C TYR A 99 16.67 8.76 0.97
N ASN A 100 17.31 7.77 0.35
CA ASN A 100 18.06 8.01 -0.87
C ASN A 100 17.08 8.27 -2.02
N MET A 101 16.84 9.55 -2.32
CA MET A 101 15.86 9.98 -3.31
C MET A 101 16.14 9.47 -4.74
N LYS A 102 17.37 9.01 -5.04
CA LYS A 102 17.67 8.30 -6.31
C LYS A 102 16.95 6.95 -6.42
N LYS A 103 16.44 6.41 -5.31
CA LYS A 103 15.60 5.21 -5.26
C LYS A 103 14.10 5.55 -5.12
N ALA A 104 13.71 6.80 -5.30
CA ALA A 104 12.32 7.22 -5.31
C ALA A 104 11.78 7.26 -6.74
N TYR A 105 10.57 6.71 -6.92
CA TYR A 105 9.81 6.71 -8.15
C TYR A 105 8.55 7.55 -7.93
N PHE A 106 8.38 8.61 -8.74
CA PHE A 106 7.25 9.53 -8.60
C PHE A 106 6.13 9.17 -9.57
N HIS A 107 5.05 8.65 -9.03
CA HIS A 107 3.82 8.25 -9.70
C HIS A 107 2.73 9.34 -9.61
N GLY A 108 1.59 9.06 -10.22
CA GLY A 108 0.41 9.93 -10.20
C GLY A 108 -0.03 10.27 -11.62
N ASN A 109 -1.31 10.60 -11.77
CA ASN A 109 -1.93 10.88 -13.08
C ASN A 109 -2.26 12.37 -13.29
N ASN A 110 -1.81 13.23 -12.38
CA ASN A 110 -2.00 14.68 -12.48
C ASN A 110 -0.98 15.39 -11.59
N LYS A 111 0.31 15.24 -11.91
CA LYS A 111 1.40 15.92 -11.21
C LYS A 111 1.36 17.41 -11.53
N THR A 112 1.52 18.24 -10.51
CA THR A 112 1.62 19.69 -10.70
C THR A 112 3.06 20.10 -11.04
N ARG A 113 3.22 21.31 -11.61
CA ARG A 113 4.56 21.87 -11.87
C ARG A 113 5.37 21.99 -10.58
N GLU A 114 4.75 22.41 -9.48
CA GLU A 114 5.38 22.52 -8.17
C GLU A 114 5.89 21.17 -7.66
N GLU A 115 5.08 20.12 -7.78
CA GLU A 115 5.48 18.74 -7.39
C GLU A 115 6.65 18.24 -8.22
N LEU A 116 6.65 18.47 -9.54
CA LEU A 116 7.72 18.07 -10.44
C LEU A 116 9.01 18.85 -10.15
N GLN A 117 8.92 20.17 -9.94
CA GLN A 117 10.09 20.99 -9.55
C GLN A 117 10.69 20.52 -8.25
N TYR A 118 9.87 20.29 -7.23
CA TYR A 118 10.35 19.79 -5.93
C TYR A 118 10.94 18.39 -6.04
N ALA A 119 10.35 17.49 -6.82
CA ALA A 119 10.89 16.16 -7.05
C ALA A 119 12.30 16.21 -7.65
N LEU A 120 12.53 17.07 -8.63
CA LEU A 120 13.84 17.29 -9.25
C LEU A 120 14.82 17.94 -8.28
N GLU A 121 14.38 18.93 -7.49
CA GLU A 121 15.18 19.63 -6.48
C GLU A 121 15.73 18.65 -5.43
N VAL A 122 14.89 17.76 -4.89
CA VAL A 122 15.31 16.78 -3.88
C VAL A 122 15.97 15.54 -4.49
N GLY A 123 16.02 15.44 -5.82
CA GLY A 123 16.77 14.42 -6.55
C GLY A 123 16.04 13.09 -6.69
N VAL A 124 14.71 13.08 -6.85
CA VAL A 124 13.94 11.88 -7.23
C VAL A 124 14.58 11.21 -8.43
N GLY A 125 14.75 9.89 -8.36
CA GLY A 125 15.49 9.12 -9.36
C GLY A 125 14.72 8.90 -10.65
N THR A 126 13.42 8.60 -10.55
CA THR A 126 12.59 8.22 -11.69
C THR A 126 11.22 8.90 -11.61
N ILE A 127 10.74 9.44 -12.72
CA ILE A 127 9.37 9.96 -12.85
C ILE A 127 8.58 9.03 -13.77
N VAL A 128 7.40 8.61 -13.34
CA VAL A 128 6.49 7.78 -14.13
C VAL A 128 5.48 8.69 -14.82
N ILE A 129 5.61 8.85 -16.13
CA ILE A 129 4.74 9.66 -16.98
C ILE A 129 3.42 8.92 -17.18
N ASP A 130 2.31 9.59 -16.92
CA ASP A 130 0.97 9.02 -16.99
C ASP A 130 0.15 9.56 -18.18
N ASN A 131 0.46 10.75 -18.68
CA ASN A 131 -0.24 11.40 -19.80
C ASN A 131 0.62 12.45 -20.51
N ASP A 132 0.15 12.91 -21.70
CA ASP A 132 0.85 13.87 -22.56
C ASP A 132 1.14 15.19 -21.84
N TYR A 133 0.18 15.68 -21.04
CA TYR A 133 0.31 16.95 -20.33
C TYR A 133 1.46 16.92 -19.33
N GLU A 134 1.63 15.80 -18.62
CA GLU A 134 2.76 15.60 -17.72
C GLU A 134 4.09 15.54 -18.49
N TYR A 135 4.11 14.84 -19.62
CA TYR A 135 5.29 14.75 -20.47
C TYR A 135 5.76 16.14 -20.91
N GLU A 136 4.85 16.95 -21.47
CA GLU A 136 5.17 18.32 -21.90
C GLU A 136 5.74 19.15 -20.74
N MET A 137 5.08 19.12 -19.59
CA MET A 137 5.48 19.87 -18.40
C MET A 137 6.85 19.43 -17.85
N ILE A 138 7.10 18.13 -17.77
CA ILE A 138 8.40 17.59 -17.33
C ILE A 138 9.50 18.05 -18.28
N ASN A 139 9.26 17.93 -19.60
CA ASN A 139 10.22 18.31 -20.62
C ASN A 139 10.58 19.80 -20.56
N GLU A 140 9.59 20.68 -20.35
CA GLU A 140 9.83 22.11 -20.12
C GLU A 140 10.74 22.33 -18.90
N ILE A 141 10.39 21.74 -17.74
CA ILE A 141 11.10 21.94 -16.48
C ILE A 141 12.57 21.46 -16.56
N VAL A 142 12.81 20.28 -17.14
CA VAL A 142 14.17 19.75 -17.25
C VAL A 142 14.99 20.54 -18.30
N THR A 143 14.36 21.06 -19.33
CA THR A 143 15.02 21.94 -20.32
C THR A 143 15.42 23.28 -19.70
N GLU A 144 14.52 23.90 -18.94
CA GLU A 144 14.78 25.17 -18.26
C GLU A 144 15.86 25.05 -17.18
N SER A 145 15.88 23.94 -16.44
CA SER A 145 16.83 23.72 -15.33
C SER A 145 18.15 23.09 -15.75
N GLY A 146 18.24 22.50 -16.95
CA GLY A 146 19.39 21.71 -17.40
C GLY A 146 19.56 20.37 -16.67
N ASN A 147 18.56 19.96 -15.88
CA ASN A 147 18.56 18.65 -15.20
C ASN A 147 18.29 17.52 -16.19
N THR A 148 18.70 16.31 -15.83
CA THR A 148 18.31 15.07 -16.48
C THR A 148 17.62 14.16 -15.47
N VAL A 149 16.61 13.41 -15.93
CA VAL A 149 15.85 12.48 -15.09
C VAL A 149 15.48 11.22 -15.87
N ASP A 150 15.52 10.08 -15.18
CA ASP A 150 15.00 8.84 -15.75
C ASP A 150 13.46 8.89 -15.76
N VAL A 151 12.87 8.45 -16.88
CA VAL A 151 11.43 8.38 -17.02
C VAL A 151 10.97 7.00 -17.46
N LEU A 152 9.86 6.57 -16.86
CA LEU A 152 9.08 5.41 -17.30
C LEU A 152 7.74 5.92 -17.85
N LEU A 153 7.22 5.28 -18.88
CA LEU A 153 5.86 5.51 -19.33
C LEU A 153 4.92 4.50 -18.68
N ARG A 154 3.84 4.99 -18.08
CA ARG A 154 2.81 4.11 -17.52
C ARG A 154 1.95 3.54 -18.62
N ILE A 155 1.85 2.21 -18.66
CA ILE A 155 1.06 1.47 -19.63
C ILE A 155 -0.04 0.66 -18.97
N ASN A 156 -1.15 0.52 -19.65
CA ASN A 156 -2.27 -0.33 -19.28
C ASN A 156 -2.27 -1.59 -20.15
N THR A 157 -2.13 -2.74 -19.52
CA THR A 157 -2.07 -4.05 -20.18
C THR A 157 -3.43 -4.61 -20.57
N GLY A 158 -4.53 -4.01 -20.10
CA GLY A 158 -5.89 -4.54 -20.26
C GLY A 158 -6.18 -5.81 -19.45
N ILE A 159 -5.25 -6.24 -18.56
CA ILE A 159 -5.46 -7.40 -17.68
C ILE A 159 -6.33 -6.98 -16.51
N ASP A 160 -7.41 -7.77 -16.25
CA ASP A 160 -8.24 -7.66 -15.05
C ASP A 160 -7.90 -8.74 -14.03
N ALA A 161 -7.38 -8.33 -12.89
CA ALA A 161 -7.06 -9.24 -11.81
C ALA A 161 -8.29 -9.83 -11.06
N HIS A 162 -9.50 -9.35 -11.35
CA HIS A 162 -10.73 -9.77 -10.66
C HIS A 162 -11.70 -10.56 -11.55
N THR A 163 -11.41 -10.74 -12.85
CA THR A 163 -12.26 -11.50 -13.77
C THR A 163 -11.45 -12.55 -14.50
N HIS A 164 -12.03 -13.77 -14.63
CA HIS A 164 -11.45 -14.89 -15.40
C HIS A 164 -11.58 -14.74 -16.92
N GLU A 165 -12.17 -13.66 -17.42
CA GLU A 165 -12.37 -13.43 -18.84
C GLU A 165 -11.48 -12.30 -19.37
N TYR A 166 -10.74 -12.62 -20.43
CA TYR A 166 -10.04 -11.65 -21.28
C TYR A 166 -11.05 -10.75 -21.99
N ILE A 167 -11.49 -9.67 -21.34
CA ILE A 167 -12.32 -8.66 -22.00
C ILE A 167 -11.38 -7.55 -22.50
N LYS A 168 -10.83 -7.73 -23.70
CA LYS A 168 -9.97 -6.73 -24.39
C LYS A 168 -10.61 -5.34 -24.53
N THR A 169 -11.92 -5.23 -24.39
CA THR A 169 -12.68 -3.99 -24.67
C THR A 169 -13.23 -3.28 -23.44
N ALA A 170 -13.29 -3.92 -22.27
CA ALA A 170 -13.98 -3.34 -21.11
C ALA A 170 -13.07 -2.56 -20.13
N LYS A 171 -11.74 -2.54 -20.35
CA LYS A 171 -10.77 -1.91 -19.43
C LYS A 171 -9.82 -0.90 -20.05
N ASP A 172 -10.05 -0.49 -21.30
CA ASP A 172 -9.40 0.70 -21.86
C ASP A 172 -9.88 2.01 -21.21
N ASP A 173 -10.91 1.94 -20.34
CA ASP A 173 -11.45 3.08 -19.58
C ASP A 173 -10.78 3.17 -18.19
N SER A 174 -9.45 3.26 -18.16
CA SER A 174 -8.68 3.56 -16.97
C SER A 174 -8.22 5.01 -16.98
N LYS A 175 -8.33 5.70 -15.84
CA LYS A 175 -7.74 7.04 -15.71
C LYS A 175 -6.21 7.04 -15.68
N PHE A 176 -5.56 5.88 -15.71
CA PHE A 176 -4.12 5.72 -15.57
C PHE A 176 -3.48 5.15 -16.81
N GLY A 177 -2.45 5.83 -17.30
CA GLY A 177 -1.55 5.35 -18.34
C GLY A 177 -2.18 5.15 -19.70
N TYR A 178 -1.39 4.66 -20.62
CA TYR A 178 -1.76 4.43 -22.03
C TYR A 178 -2.02 2.97 -22.29
N SER A 179 -3.07 2.67 -23.05
CA SER A 179 -3.33 1.29 -23.51
C SER A 179 -2.19 0.81 -24.42
N VAL A 180 -1.68 -0.40 -24.17
CA VAL A 180 -0.69 -1.04 -25.04
C VAL A 180 -1.24 -1.37 -26.43
N TYR A 181 -2.53 -1.19 -26.64
CA TYR A 181 -3.24 -1.42 -27.91
C TYR A 181 -3.50 -0.13 -28.70
N ASP A 182 -3.20 1.04 -28.14
CA ASP A 182 -3.33 2.33 -28.83
C ASP A 182 -2.08 2.59 -29.68
N GLU A 183 -2.26 2.64 -30.99
CA GLU A 183 -1.16 2.92 -31.94
C GLU A 183 -0.47 4.28 -31.72
N LYS A 184 -1.16 5.25 -31.13
CA LYS A 184 -0.60 6.59 -30.84
C LYS A 184 0.50 6.57 -29.78
N ILE A 185 0.56 5.52 -28.96
CA ILE A 185 1.58 5.39 -27.91
C ILE A 185 3.00 5.36 -28.51
N TYR A 186 3.16 4.84 -29.73
CA TYR A 186 4.47 4.78 -30.37
C TYR A 186 5.02 6.17 -30.74
N ASP A 187 4.15 7.09 -31.14
CA ASP A 187 4.55 8.47 -31.48
C ASP A 187 5.01 9.18 -30.18
N LEU A 188 4.28 9.01 -29.08
CA LEU A 188 4.65 9.55 -27.78
C LEU A 188 6.00 8.98 -27.27
N ILE A 189 6.19 7.66 -27.38
CA ILE A 189 7.45 7.03 -26.98
C ILE A 189 8.64 7.58 -27.80
N ALA A 190 8.46 7.73 -29.11
CA ALA A 190 9.48 8.31 -29.97
C ALA A 190 9.80 9.76 -29.58
N ASP A 191 8.76 10.54 -29.26
CA ASP A 191 8.92 11.93 -28.82
C ASP A 191 9.69 12.02 -27.48
N ILE A 192 9.32 11.23 -26.48
CA ILE A 192 10.00 11.19 -25.17
C ILE A 192 11.47 10.81 -25.37
N ASN A 193 11.74 9.78 -26.15
CA ASN A 193 13.11 9.29 -26.39
C ASN A 193 14.00 10.28 -27.13
N ASN A 194 13.42 11.18 -27.91
CA ASN A 194 14.16 12.21 -28.66
C ASN A 194 14.55 13.42 -27.78
N GLN A 195 14.04 13.52 -26.54
CA GLN A 195 14.40 14.61 -25.63
C GLN A 195 15.76 14.39 -24.99
N SER A 196 16.62 15.37 -25.06
CA SER A 196 18.01 15.27 -24.55
C SER A 196 18.09 15.17 -23.03
N ASN A 197 17.08 15.67 -22.31
CA ASN A 197 17.07 15.79 -20.85
C ASN A 197 16.14 14.76 -20.18
N LEU A 198 15.43 13.95 -20.96
CA LEU A 198 14.64 12.82 -20.48
C LEU A 198 15.34 11.52 -20.88
N ASN A 199 15.73 10.74 -19.88
CA ASN A 199 16.28 9.42 -20.11
C ASN A 199 15.13 8.40 -20.07
N PHE A 200 14.58 8.09 -21.24
CA PHE A 200 13.50 7.09 -21.32
C PHE A 200 14.07 5.69 -21.12
N VAL A 201 13.76 5.08 -19.97
CA VAL A 201 14.33 3.79 -19.59
C VAL A 201 13.37 2.61 -19.77
N GLY A 202 12.06 2.86 -19.89
CA GLY A 202 11.10 1.79 -20.11
C GLY A 202 9.69 2.04 -19.62
N PHE A 203 9.05 0.97 -19.09
CA PHE A 203 7.62 0.98 -18.82
C PHE A 203 7.30 0.66 -17.36
N HIS A 204 6.16 1.21 -16.90
CA HIS A 204 5.50 0.83 -15.67
C HIS A 204 4.11 0.29 -15.97
N SER A 205 3.70 -0.78 -15.28
CA SER A 205 2.32 -1.29 -15.31
C SER A 205 1.85 -1.66 -13.90
N HIS A 206 0.54 -1.61 -13.69
CA HIS A 206 -0.06 -2.04 -12.42
C HIS A 206 -1.46 -2.60 -12.68
N ILE A 207 -1.69 -3.86 -12.31
CA ILE A 207 -2.90 -4.62 -12.69
C ILE A 207 -3.99 -4.64 -11.64
N GLY A 208 -3.81 -3.97 -10.51
CA GLY A 208 -4.81 -3.90 -9.45
C GLY A 208 -4.28 -4.14 -8.05
N SER A 209 -5.18 -4.45 -7.12
CA SER A 209 -4.86 -4.62 -5.70
C SER A 209 -5.64 -5.80 -5.12
N GLN A 210 -5.09 -6.46 -4.10
CA GLN A 210 -5.69 -7.61 -3.43
C GLN A 210 -5.92 -8.78 -4.41
N ILE A 211 -4.86 -9.15 -5.16
CA ILE A 211 -4.88 -10.17 -6.19
C ILE A 211 -4.43 -11.49 -5.59
N PHE A 212 -5.24 -12.53 -5.78
CA PHE A 212 -4.99 -13.89 -5.28
C PHE A 212 -4.71 -14.91 -6.39
N GLU A 213 -4.76 -14.48 -7.68
CA GLU A 213 -4.55 -15.33 -8.84
C GLU A 213 -3.16 -15.09 -9.45
N LYS A 214 -2.28 -16.09 -9.36
CA LYS A 214 -0.91 -16.03 -9.93
C LYS A 214 -0.93 -15.76 -11.42
N THR A 215 -1.88 -16.33 -12.14
CA THR A 215 -2.04 -16.22 -13.59
C THR A 215 -2.17 -14.77 -14.05
N SER A 216 -2.87 -13.92 -13.30
CA SER A 216 -3.01 -12.49 -13.64
C SER A 216 -1.66 -11.77 -13.68
N PHE A 217 -0.76 -12.08 -12.72
CA PHE A 217 0.59 -11.53 -12.72
C PHE A 217 1.42 -12.05 -13.91
N PHE A 218 1.35 -13.35 -14.19
CA PHE A 218 2.14 -13.98 -15.26
C PHE A 218 1.71 -13.49 -16.66
N GLU A 219 0.42 -13.34 -16.86
CA GLU A 219 -0.14 -12.79 -18.09
C GLU A 219 0.23 -11.32 -18.28
N ALA A 220 0.19 -10.52 -17.22
CA ALA A 220 0.63 -9.13 -17.28
C ALA A 220 2.11 -9.02 -17.68
N VAL A 221 2.99 -9.87 -17.12
CA VAL A 221 4.40 -9.95 -17.55
C VAL A 221 4.50 -10.21 -19.04
N LYS A 222 3.78 -11.21 -19.55
CA LYS A 222 3.82 -11.56 -20.97
C LYS A 222 3.36 -10.39 -21.86
N VAL A 223 2.26 -9.72 -21.51
CA VAL A 223 1.75 -8.57 -22.28
C VAL A 223 2.76 -7.42 -22.28
N VAL A 224 3.36 -7.10 -21.13
CA VAL A 224 4.37 -6.06 -21.00
C VAL A 224 5.61 -6.39 -21.85
N MET A 225 6.09 -7.64 -21.82
CA MET A 225 7.25 -8.09 -22.57
C MET A 225 6.98 -8.07 -24.10
N GLU A 226 5.81 -8.55 -24.51
CA GLU A 226 5.39 -8.50 -25.92
C GLU A 226 5.30 -7.05 -26.44
N PHE A 227 4.70 -6.16 -25.65
CA PHE A 227 4.64 -4.74 -26.00
C PHE A 227 6.04 -4.12 -26.08
N THR A 228 6.89 -4.41 -25.10
CA THR A 228 8.29 -3.94 -25.06
C THR A 228 9.03 -4.39 -26.33
N LYS A 229 8.87 -5.63 -26.73
CA LYS A 229 9.48 -6.16 -27.97
C LYS A 229 8.99 -5.42 -29.22
N LYS A 230 7.67 -5.16 -29.33
CA LYS A 230 7.09 -4.40 -30.45
C LYS A 230 7.66 -2.98 -30.51
N VAL A 231 7.82 -2.31 -29.37
CA VAL A 231 8.43 -0.98 -29.29
C VAL A 231 9.88 -1.01 -29.77
N GLN A 232 10.67 -1.96 -29.31
CA GLN A 232 12.08 -2.12 -29.74
C GLN A 232 12.19 -2.34 -31.26
N GLU A 233 11.36 -3.22 -31.82
CA GLU A 233 11.38 -3.53 -33.26
C GLU A 233 10.90 -2.37 -34.12
N ARG A 234 9.86 -1.67 -33.70
CA ARG A 234 9.24 -0.60 -34.44
C ARG A 234 10.02 0.71 -34.44
N LEU A 235 10.59 1.05 -33.26
CA LEU A 235 11.26 2.33 -33.04
C LEU A 235 12.79 2.23 -32.99
N GLY A 236 13.35 1.04 -32.95
CA GLY A 236 14.79 0.83 -32.83
C GLY A 236 15.37 1.24 -31.46
N LEU A 237 14.53 1.26 -30.42
CA LEU A 237 14.92 1.69 -29.07
C LEU A 237 15.35 0.52 -28.19
N THR A 238 16.18 0.81 -27.19
CA THR A 238 16.52 -0.15 -26.14
C THR A 238 15.69 0.17 -24.88
N ILE A 239 14.84 -0.76 -24.48
CA ILE A 239 14.08 -0.67 -23.22
C ILE A 239 14.81 -1.51 -22.20
N SER A 240 15.24 -0.89 -21.11
CA SER A 240 16.12 -1.52 -20.12
C SER A 240 15.47 -1.77 -18.75
N VAL A 241 14.37 -1.08 -18.45
CA VAL A 241 13.68 -1.14 -17.13
C VAL A 241 12.21 -1.48 -17.30
N LEU A 242 11.74 -2.47 -16.57
CA LEU A 242 10.30 -2.76 -16.44
C LEU A 242 9.89 -2.70 -14.98
N ASN A 243 8.89 -1.88 -14.66
CA ASN A 243 8.25 -1.84 -13.38
C ASN A 243 6.88 -2.53 -13.48
N LEU A 244 6.75 -3.65 -12.80
CA LEU A 244 5.59 -4.55 -12.88
C LEU A 244 4.52 -4.23 -11.82
N GLY A 245 4.71 -3.14 -11.05
CA GLY A 245 3.77 -2.68 -10.05
C GLY A 245 3.67 -3.60 -8.83
N GLY A 246 2.56 -3.49 -8.14
CA GLY A 246 2.24 -4.27 -6.95
C GLY A 246 0.96 -5.07 -7.12
N GLY A 247 0.18 -5.17 -6.04
CA GLY A 247 -1.14 -5.82 -6.07
C GLY A 247 -1.24 -7.09 -5.25
N PHE A 248 -0.14 -7.55 -4.63
CA PHE A 248 -0.07 -8.79 -3.84
C PHE A 248 -1.14 -8.83 -2.74
N GLY A 249 -2.02 -9.85 -2.79
CA GLY A 249 -3.11 -10.05 -1.86
C GLY A 249 -2.61 -10.43 -0.46
N VAL A 250 -3.37 -10.01 0.55
CA VAL A 250 -3.11 -10.30 1.97
C VAL A 250 -4.35 -10.81 2.66
N TYR A 251 -4.19 -11.38 3.84
CA TYR A 251 -5.28 -11.85 4.65
C TYR A 251 -6.01 -10.69 5.36
N TYR A 252 -7.32 -10.61 5.22
CA TYR A 252 -8.24 -9.81 6.03
C TYR A 252 -9.21 -10.68 6.82
N THR A 253 -9.71 -11.74 6.17
CA THR A 253 -10.69 -12.68 6.74
C THR A 253 -10.39 -14.11 6.26
N GLU A 254 -11.07 -15.08 6.86
CA GLU A 254 -10.95 -16.51 6.48
C GLU A 254 -11.34 -16.81 5.01
N GLU A 255 -11.97 -15.89 4.32
CA GLU A 255 -12.28 -16.01 2.89
C GLU A 255 -11.05 -15.78 2.00
N ASP A 256 -10.05 -15.03 2.48
CA ASP A 256 -8.86 -14.69 1.72
C ASP A 256 -7.86 -15.85 1.65
N ARG A 257 -7.21 -15.97 0.49
CA ARG A 257 -6.22 -17.03 0.23
C ARG A 257 -4.94 -16.40 -0.33
N PRO A 258 -4.18 -15.65 0.47
CA PRO A 258 -2.91 -15.08 0.02
C PRO A 258 -1.92 -16.17 -0.36
N PHE A 259 -1.05 -15.85 -1.31
CA PHE A 259 0.07 -16.71 -1.67
C PHE A 259 0.99 -16.95 -0.48
N GLU A 260 1.69 -18.11 -0.49
CA GLU A 260 2.94 -18.20 0.25
C GLU A 260 3.95 -17.27 -0.44
N LEU A 261 4.17 -16.10 0.18
CA LEU A 261 4.80 -14.96 -0.49
C LEU A 261 6.21 -15.27 -1.03
N ALA A 262 7.04 -15.94 -0.21
CA ALA A 262 8.42 -16.25 -0.60
C ALA A 262 8.46 -17.22 -1.80
N GLU A 263 7.57 -18.20 -1.83
CA GLU A 263 7.44 -19.14 -2.95
C GLU A 263 6.94 -18.43 -4.21
N PHE A 264 5.89 -17.62 -4.07
CA PHE A 264 5.34 -16.87 -5.19
C PHE A 264 6.35 -15.91 -5.82
N LEU A 265 7.13 -15.19 -5.02
CA LEU A 265 8.14 -14.25 -5.54
C LEU A 265 9.25 -14.95 -6.34
N ARG A 266 9.68 -16.13 -5.90
CA ARG A 266 10.64 -16.95 -6.66
C ARG A 266 10.06 -17.42 -7.99
N GLU A 267 8.84 -17.94 -7.98
CA GLU A 267 8.14 -18.34 -9.20
C GLU A 267 7.90 -17.15 -10.14
N TYR A 268 7.54 -15.99 -9.57
CA TYR A 268 7.28 -14.77 -10.34
C TYR A 268 8.53 -14.28 -11.08
N ILE A 269 9.69 -14.25 -10.42
CA ILE A 269 10.93 -13.83 -11.06
C ILE A 269 11.40 -14.84 -12.13
N GLU A 270 11.19 -16.14 -11.93
CA GLU A 270 11.46 -17.18 -12.94
C GLU A 270 10.59 -16.97 -14.19
N VAL A 271 9.33 -16.60 -14.02
CA VAL A 271 8.44 -16.22 -15.14
C VAL A 271 8.99 -15.00 -15.87
N VAL A 272 9.39 -13.97 -15.15
CA VAL A 272 9.97 -12.74 -15.74
C VAL A 272 11.24 -13.06 -16.54
N GLU A 273 12.14 -13.87 -16.00
CA GLU A 273 13.37 -14.31 -16.69
C GLU A 273 13.07 -15.08 -17.97
N ARG A 274 12.15 -16.03 -17.90
CA ARG A 274 11.73 -16.86 -19.02
C ARG A 274 11.09 -16.02 -20.15
N GLU A 275 10.17 -15.12 -19.81
CA GLU A 275 9.52 -14.29 -20.82
C GLU A 275 10.50 -13.26 -21.39
N SER A 276 11.46 -12.74 -20.64
CA SER A 276 12.54 -11.90 -21.15
C SER A 276 13.36 -12.64 -22.22
N ASP A 277 13.73 -13.91 -21.97
CA ASP A 277 14.41 -14.75 -22.97
C ASP A 277 13.54 -15.03 -24.19
N ASN A 278 12.27 -15.39 -23.98
CA ASN A 278 11.34 -15.72 -25.07
C ASN A 278 11.17 -14.56 -26.06
N PHE A 279 11.13 -13.32 -25.55
CA PHE A 279 11.02 -12.12 -26.39
C PHE A 279 12.38 -11.52 -26.77
N GLY A 280 13.50 -12.08 -26.31
CA GLY A 280 14.85 -11.59 -26.60
C GLY A 280 15.08 -10.16 -26.12
N LEU A 281 14.66 -9.86 -24.88
CA LEU A 281 14.82 -8.54 -24.26
C LEU A 281 16.10 -8.50 -23.42
N ASP A 282 16.88 -7.43 -23.56
CA ASP A 282 18.08 -7.18 -22.75
C ASP A 282 17.76 -6.19 -21.61
N LEU A 283 17.09 -6.71 -20.59
CA LEU A 283 16.69 -5.90 -19.44
C LEU A 283 17.87 -5.74 -18.47
N THR A 284 18.03 -4.53 -17.96
CA THR A 284 19.02 -4.25 -16.89
C THR A 284 18.39 -4.25 -15.50
N LYS A 285 17.07 -3.95 -15.41
CA LYS A 285 16.37 -3.88 -14.12
C LYS A 285 14.89 -4.25 -14.26
N VAL A 286 14.38 -4.99 -13.26
CA VAL A 286 12.97 -5.24 -13.05
C VAL A 286 12.56 -4.80 -11.64
N VAL A 287 11.42 -4.13 -11.54
CA VAL A 287 10.94 -3.46 -10.33
C VAL A 287 9.56 -3.98 -9.94
N ILE A 288 9.27 -4.10 -8.65
CA ILE A 288 7.93 -4.34 -8.09
C ILE A 288 7.61 -3.36 -6.96
N GLU A 289 6.31 -3.12 -6.69
CA GLU A 289 5.82 -2.08 -5.79
C GLU A 289 4.86 -2.61 -4.71
N PRO A 290 5.30 -3.47 -3.79
CA PRO A 290 4.46 -3.87 -2.69
C PRO A 290 4.16 -2.69 -1.74
N GLY A 291 2.90 -2.53 -1.37
CA GLY A 291 2.45 -1.58 -0.35
C GLY A 291 1.65 -2.29 0.72
N ARG A 292 0.42 -2.70 0.37
CA ARG A 292 -0.47 -3.45 1.26
C ARG A 292 0.21 -4.66 1.89
N SER A 293 0.87 -5.47 1.10
CA SER A 293 1.53 -6.69 1.56
C SER A 293 2.71 -6.47 2.51
N LEU A 294 3.26 -5.27 2.57
CA LEU A 294 4.30 -4.92 3.54
C LEU A 294 3.72 -4.54 4.91
N THR A 295 2.62 -3.78 4.95
CA THR A 295 2.18 -3.12 6.17
C THR A 295 0.86 -3.63 6.75
N CYS A 296 -0.01 -4.22 5.93
CA CYS A 296 -1.39 -4.50 6.29
C CYS A 296 -1.51 -5.38 7.54
N ASN A 297 -0.93 -6.58 7.49
CA ASN A 297 -1.05 -7.56 8.58
C ASN A 297 -0.12 -7.24 9.77
N ALA A 298 0.87 -6.38 9.58
CA ALA A 298 1.69 -5.87 10.68
C ALA A 298 0.97 -4.84 11.54
N GLY A 299 -0.12 -4.24 11.05
CA GLY A 299 -0.87 -3.20 11.77
C GLY A 299 -2.25 -3.65 12.22
N SER A 300 -2.61 -3.24 13.42
CA SER A 300 -3.93 -3.44 14.04
C SER A 300 -4.41 -2.13 14.65
N THR A 301 -5.72 -2.00 14.89
CA THR A 301 -6.28 -0.85 15.59
C THR A 301 -6.92 -1.33 16.90
N LEU A 302 -6.47 -0.77 18.01
CA LEU A 302 -6.96 -1.07 19.36
C LEU A 302 -7.97 0.00 19.78
N TYR A 303 -9.12 -0.45 20.20
CA TYR A 303 -10.24 0.36 20.66
C TYR A 303 -10.66 0.00 22.09
N SER A 304 -11.31 0.95 22.79
CA SER A 304 -12.10 0.64 23.99
C SER A 304 -13.57 0.51 23.65
N VAL A 305 -14.22 -0.51 24.18
CA VAL A 305 -15.68 -0.68 24.12
C VAL A 305 -16.35 0.36 25.02
N GLY A 306 -17.16 1.23 24.42
CA GLY A 306 -17.94 2.26 25.13
C GLY A 306 -19.30 1.75 25.60
N GLY A 307 -19.89 0.78 24.90
CA GLY A 307 -21.17 0.21 25.27
C GLY A 307 -21.64 -0.88 24.30
N VAL A 308 -22.70 -1.57 24.70
CA VAL A 308 -23.35 -2.63 23.95
C VAL A 308 -24.84 -2.33 23.85
N LYS A 309 -25.46 -2.60 22.71
CA LYS A 309 -26.89 -2.37 22.52
C LYS A 309 -27.51 -3.46 21.65
N LYS A 310 -28.61 -4.02 22.15
CA LYS A 310 -29.49 -4.88 21.37
C LYS A 310 -30.67 -4.06 20.83
N THR A 311 -30.88 -4.12 19.52
CA THR A 311 -32.03 -3.45 18.87
C THR A 311 -33.31 -4.27 19.02
N PHE A 312 -34.46 -3.64 18.78
CA PHE A 312 -35.75 -4.34 18.77
C PHE A 312 -35.78 -5.46 17.70
N ALA A 313 -35.10 -5.28 16.58
CA ALA A 313 -34.96 -6.28 15.52
C ALA A 313 -33.95 -7.40 15.84
N GLY A 314 -33.36 -7.39 17.02
CA GLY A 314 -32.48 -8.45 17.51
C GLY A 314 -30.99 -8.28 17.19
N ARG A 315 -30.59 -7.27 16.40
CA ARG A 315 -29.17 -7.02 16.12
C ARG A 315 -28.45 -6.50 17.38
N GLU A 316 -27.28 -7.05 17.64
CA GLU A 316 -26.42 -6.62 18.75
C GLU A 316 -25.24 -5.79 18.23
N TYR A 317 -25.05 -4.63 18.84
CA TYR A 317 -23.97 -3.69 18.52
C TYR A 317 -22.97 -3.62 19.68
N VAL A 318 -21.69 -3.56 19.32
CA VAL A 318 -20.61 -3.10 20.20
C VAL A 318 -20.14 -1.75 19.65
N PHE A 319 -20.16 -0.72 20.48
CA PHE A 319 -19.69 0.61 20.15
C PHE A 319 -18.27 0.82 20.65
N VAL A 320 -17.40 1.36 19.78
CA VAL A 320 -16.00 1.64 20.11
C VAL A 320 -15.71 3.14 20.08
N ASP A 321 -14.62 3.55 20.70
CA ASP A 321 -14.19 4.94 20.84
C ASP A 321 -13.56 5.55 19.56
N GLY A 322 -13.39 4.76 18.50
CA GLY A 322 -13.03 5.21 17.14
C GLY A 322 -14.15 5.06 16.13
N GLY A 323 -13.84 4.86 14.85
CA GLY A 323 -14.85 4.65 13.82
C GLY A 323 -14.33 4.84 12.38
N MET A 324 -15.23 5.20 11.47
CA MET A 324 -14.89 5.41 10.07
C MET A 324 -13.89 6.56 9.83
N ALA A 325 -13.69 7.44 10.80
CA ALA A 325 -12.68 8.48 10.72
C ALA A 325 -11.25 7.91 10.72
N ASP A 326 -11.03 6.79 11.38
CA ASP A 326 -9.75 6.08 11.47
C ASP A 326 -9.73 4.76 10.70
N ASN A 327 -10.88 4.15 10.43
CA ASN A 327 -11.02 2.98 9.58
C ASN A 327 -12.13 3.19 8.53
N PRO A 328 -11.88 3.96 7.44
CA PRO A 328 -12.92 4.34 6.48
C PRO A 328 -13.27 3.23 5.49
N ARG A 329 -12.51 2.15 5.44
CA ARG A 329 -12.56 1.21 4.31
C ARG A 329 -13.83 0.39 4.24
N TYR A 330 -14.46 0.07 5.39
CA TYR A 330 -15.78 -0.57 5.35
C TYR A 330 -16.83 0.38 4.76
N ALA A 331 -16.85 1.65 5.17
CA ALA A 331 -17.78 2.64 4.64
C ALA A 331 -17.59 2.86 3.13
N LEU A 332 -16.36 2.94 2.66
CA LEU A 332 -16.00 3.22 1.25
C LEU A 332 -16.11 2.01 0.33
N TYR A 333 -15.68 0.83 0.78
CA TYR A 333 -15.46 -0.33 -0.08
C TYR A 333 -16.17 -1.60 0.41
N LYS A 334 -16.87 -1.54 1.54
CA LYS A 334 -17.40 -2.72 2.24
C LYS A 334 -16.31 -3.76 2.55
N ALA A 335 -15.09 -3.25 2.79
CA ALA A 335 -13.96 -4.09 3.12
C ALA A 335 -14.22 -4.85 4.42
N LYS A 336 -14.05 -6.16 4.39
CA LYS A 336 -14.24 -7.03 5.55
C LYS A 336 -12.99 -7.00 6.43
N TYR A 337 -13.20 -7.10 7.74
CA TYR A 337 -12.15 -7.20 8.76
C TYR A 337 -12.56 -8.23 9.82
N GLU A 338 -11.59 -8.74 10.56
CA GLU A 338 -11.81 -9.52 11.77
C GLU A 338 -11.55 -8.66 13.00
N ALA A 339 -12.33 -8.93 14.06
CA ALA A 339 -12.18 -8.28 15.37
C ALA A 339 -12.12 -9.32 16.49
N MET A 340 -11.50 -8.94 17.59
CA MET A 340 -11.39 -9.75 18.81
C MET A 340 -11.54 -8.89 20.06
N LEU A 341 -12.07 -9.45 21.14
CA LEU A 341 -11.94 -8.88 22.47
C LEU A 341 -10.57 -9.26 23.05
N ALA A 342 -9.62 -8.38 22.84
CA ALA A 342 -8.20 -8.65 23.07
C ALA A 342 -7.84 -8.87 24.56
N ASN A 343 -8.71 -8.49 25.49
CA ASN A 343 -8.59 -8.77 26.93
C ASN A 343 -9.40 -9.99 27.38
N LYS A 344 -10.08 -10.72 26.46
CA LYS A 344 -10.92 -11.87 26.74
C LYS A 344 -10.62 -13.07 25.82
N MET A 345 -9.35 -13.26 25.48
CA MET A 345 -8.91 -14.21 24.45
C MET A 345 -9.15 -15.70 24.78
N ASN A 346 -9.44 -16.03 26.06
CA ASN A 346 -9.74 -17.39 26.48
C ASN A 346 -11.25 -17.64 26.65
N GLU A 347 -12.09 -16.62 26.46
CA GLU A 347 -13.53 -16.75 26.58
C GLU A 347 -14.16 -17.26 25.27
N GLU A 348 -15.35 -17.89 25.38
CA GLU A 348 -16.07 -18.46 24.24
C GLU A 348 -16.67 -17.35 23.35
N GLU A 349 -16.47 -17.43 22.04
CA GLU A 349 -17.02 -16.49 21.04
C GLU A 349 -18.46 -16.91 20.69
N ASP A 350 -19.40 -16.75 21.62
CA ASP A 350 -20.78 -17.22 21.53
C ASP A 350 -21.78 -16.17 21.01
N THR A 351 -21.36 -14.92 20.92
CA THR A 351 -22.24 -13.80 20.55
C THR A 351 -21.81 -13.15 19.24
N THR A 352 -22.79 -12.82 18.37
CA THR A 352 -22.55 -12.16 17.11
C THR A 352 -22.89 -10.67 17.21
N TYR A 353 -21.88 -9.83 16.97
CA TYR A 353 -21.99 -8.38 17.06
C TYR A 353 -21.73 -7.67 15.73
N THR A 354 -22.35 -6.51 15.56
CA THR A 354 -21.87 -5.50 14.62
C THR A 354 -21.00 -4.49 15.41
N VAL A 355 -19.72 -4.38 15.05
CA VAL A 355 -18.82 -3.39 15.64
C VAL A 355 -19.04 -2.07 14.92
N ALA A 356 -19.48 -1.05 15.66
CA ALA A 356 -19.78 0.29 15.14
C ALA A 356 -18.94 1.35 15.84
N GLY A 357 -18.57 2.38 15.11
CA GLY A 357 -17.86 3.53 15.64
C GLY A 357 -18.74 4.54 16.34
N LYS A 358 -18.15 5.66 16.71
CA LYS A 358 -18.82 6.78 17.42
C LYS A 358 -19.17 7.95 16.51
N CYS A 359 -18.87 7.87 15.20
CA CYS A 359 -19.24 8.92 14.27
C CYS A 359 -20.78 9.02 14.12
N CYS A 360 -21.30 10.24 14.04
CA CYS A 360 -22.73 10.47 13.80
C CYS A 360 -23.06 10.23 12.32
N GLU A 361 -22.93 8.98 11.88
CA GLU A 361 -23.13 8.50 10.52
C GLU A 361 -23.64 7.05 10.55
N SER A 362 -24.73 6.76 9.86
CA SER A 362 -25.33 5.42 9.84
C SER A 362 -24.44 4.35 9.22
N GLY A 363 -23.50 4.75 8.36
CA GLY A 363 -22.51 3.90 7.71
C GLY A 363 -21.25 3.64 8.54
N ASP A 364 -21.16 4.18 9.77
CA ASP A 364 -19.99 4.02 10.65
C ASP A 364 -19.95 2.62 11.30
N MET A 365 -19.68 1.64 10.45
CA MET A 365 -19.48 0.24 10.81
C MET A 365 -18.03 -0.13 10.55
N LEU A 366 -17.43 -0.91 11.44
CA LEU A 366 -16.06 -1.41 11.30
C LEU A 366 -16.05 -2.88 10.90
N VAL A 367 -16.81 -3.71 11.62
CA VAL A 367 -16.90 -5.15 11.35
C VAL A 367 -18.36 -5.59 11.49
N MET A 368 -18.84 -6.27 10.46
CA MET A 368 -20.16 -6.89 10.48
C MET A 368 -20.05 -8.33 10.94
N ASP A 369 -21.05 -8.76 11.71
CA ASP A 369 -21.23 -10.16 12.12
C ASP A 369 -19.98 -10.77 12.81
N ALA A 370 -19.27 -9.95 13.61
CA ALA A 370 -18.14 -10.40 14.41
C ALA A 370 -18.59 -11.38 15.49
N LYS A 371 -18.01 -12.57 15.52
CA LYS A 371 -18.18 -13.52 16.63
C LYS A 371 -17.21 -13.14 17.74
N LEU A 372 -17.74 -12.81 18.90
CA LEU A 372 -16.99 -12.34 20.05
C LEU A 372 -17.50 -12.99 21.33
N PRO A 373 -16.70 -13.06 22.39
CA PRO A 373 -17.20 -13.25 23.75
C PRO A 373 -18.21 -12.17 24.14
N LYS A 374 -18.95 -12.35 25.19
CA LYS A 374 -19.85 -11.33 25.72
C LYS A 374 -19.10 -10.04 26.00
N ALA A 375 -19.37 -9.00 25.17
CA ALA A 375 -18.73 -7.70 25.29
C ALA A 375 -19.32 -6.87 26.43
N GLU A 376 -18.48 -6.13 27.13
CA GLU A 376 -18.84 -5.23 28.24
C GLU A 376 -18.12 -3.88 28.07
N GLN A 377 -18.66 -2.85 28.72
CA GLN A 377 -18.04 -1.54 28.74
C GLN A 377 -16.62 -1.61 29.35
N GLY A 378 -15.65 -1.05 28.67
CA GLY A 378 -14.25 -1.02 29.10
C GLY A 378 -13.41 -2.15 28.52
N ASP A 379 -14.00 -3.15 27.87
CA ASP A 379 -13.27 -4.17 27.13
C ASP A 379 -12.38 -3.55 26.05
N LEU A 380 -11.35 -4.28 25.65
CA LEU A 380 -10.44 -3.89 24.58
C LEU A 380 -10.77 -4.68 23.32
N LEU A 381 -11.18 -3.98 22.27
CA LEU A 381 -11.47 -4.55 20.96
C LEU A 381 -10.34 -4.22 19.98
N LEU A 382 -9.76 -5.25 19.40
CA LEU A 382 -8.74 -5.10 18.37
C LEU A 382 -9.34 -5.48 17.00
N VAL A 383 -9.14 -4.61 16.01
CA VAL A 383 -9.39 -4.91 14.60
C VAL A 383 -8.06 -5.19 13.93
N SER A 384 -7.87 -6.38 13.41
CA SER A 384 -6.63 -6.81 12.76
C SER A 384 -6.53 -6.33 11.31
N SER A 385 -5.33 -6.44 10.70
CA SER A 385 -5.08 -6.12 9.28
C SER A 385 -5.44 -4.68 8.89
N THR A 386 -5.27 -3.73 9.82
CA THR A 386 -5.55 -2.30 9.57
C THR A 386 -4.30 -1.49 9.19
N GLY A 387 -3.15 -2.15 8.99
CA GLY A 387 -1.88 -1.50 8.74
C GLY A 387 -1.73 -0.82 7.38
N ALA A 388 -2.68 -1.02 6.46
CA ALA A 388 -2.65 -0.40 5.14
C ALA A 388 -3.95 0.33 4.83
N TYR A 389 -3.84 1.57 4.31
CA TYR A 389 -4.96 2.42 3.86
C TYR A 389 -5.97 2.82 4.94
N ASN A 390 -5.63 2.69 6.23
CA ASN A 390 -6.42 3.22 7.33
C ASN A 390 -5.82 4.54 7.83
N TYR A 391 -4.62 4.53 8.41
CA TYR A 391 -3.94 5.77 8.78
C TYR A 391 -3.84 6.78 7.62
N SER A 392 -3.40 6.32 6.42
CA SER A 392 -3.24 7.20 5.25
C SER A 392 -4.56 7.81 4.75
N MET A 393 -5.69 7.15 4.99
CA MET A 393 -7.03 7.61 4.59
C MET A 393 -7.83 8.19 5.76
N SER A 394 -7.24 8.29 6.95
CA SER A 394 -7.92 8.83 8.13
C SER A 394 -8.30 10.29 7.94
N SER A 395 -9.37 10.70 8.58
CA SER A 395 -9.94 12.04 8.47
C SER A 395 -10.33 12.59 9.84
N ASN A 396 -10.67 13.88 9.88
CA ASN A 396 -11.22 14.52 11.07
C ASN A 396 -12.76 14.60 11.01
N TYR A 397 -13.42 13.58 10.43
CA TYR A 397 -14.89 13.57 10.41
C TYR A 397 -15.46 13.67 11.84
N ASN A 398 -16.52 14.43 12.02
CA ASN A 398 -17.05 14.87 13.31
C ASN A 398 -16.03 15.55 14.23
N ARG A 399 -14.95 16.15 13.68
CA ARG A 399 -13.83 16.72 14.45
C ARG A 399 -13.15 15.72 15.38
N LEU A 400 -13.17 14.42 15.04
CA LEU A 400 -12.38 13.44 15.77
C LEU A 400 -10.89 13.63 15.48
N PRO A 401 -10.01 13.61 16.50
CA PRO A 401 -8.57 13.68 16.29
C PRO A 401 -8.05 12.45 15.57
N LYS A 402 -7.05 12.61 14.69
CA LYS A 402 -6.33 11.48 14.12
C LYS A 402 -5.55 10.73 15.21
N LEU A 403 -5.54 9.41 15.08
CA LEU A 403 -5.00 8.52 16.09
C LEU A 403 -3.47 8.56 16.18
N PRO A 404 -2.90 8.31 17.36
CA PRO A 404 -1.48 8.02 17.49
C PRO A 404 -1.12 6.68 16.83
N VAL A 405 0.15 6.54 16.47
CA VAL A 405 0.73 5.29 15.97
C VAL A 405 1.85 4.84 16.89
N VAL A 406 1.77 3.61 17.36
CA VAL A 406 2.78 2.97 18.19
C VAL A 406 3.38 1.78 17.46
N PHE A 407 4.70 1.66 17.50
CA PHE A 407 5.41 0.46 17.06
C PHE A 407 5.80 -0.37 18.26
N VAL A 408 5.56 -1.68 18.16
CA VAL A 408 5.94 -2.68 19.18
C VAL A 408 7.02 -3.59 18.62
N LYS A 409 7.97 -3.98 19.49
CA LYS A 409 9.10 -4.83 19.14
C LYS A 409 9.73 -5.43 20.37
N ASP A 410 9.88 -6.76 20.41
CA ASP A 410 10.67 -7.48 21.41
C ASP A 410 10.34 -7.05 22.86
N GLY A 411 9.05 -6.98 23.19
CA GLY A 411 8.56 -6.58 24.51
C GLY A 411 8.64 -5.09 24.82
N SER A 412 8.88 -4.26 23.80
CA SER A 412 8.95 -2.80 23.97
C SER A 412 7.99 -2.08 23.02
N SER A 413 7.49 -0.93 23.45
CA SER A 413 6.63 -0.07 22.62
C SER A 413 7.18 1.34 22.50
N ARG A 414 6.95 2.01 21.38
CA ARG A 414 7.34 3.40 21.16
C ARG A 414 6.35 4.15 20.30
N LEU A 415 6.08 5.40 20.65
CA LEU A 415 5.25 6.30 19.86
C LEU A 415 6.03 6.76 18.63
N VAL A 416 5.48 6.56 17.42
CA VAL A 416 6.10 6.99 16.15
C VAL A 416 5.34 8.11 15.48
N VAL A 417 4.03 8.21 15.72
CA VAL A 417 3.20 9.36 15.31
C VAL A 417 2.36 9.78 16.51
N LYS A 418 2.41 11.04 16.86
CA LYS A 418 1.54 11.61 17.90
C LYS A 418 0.11 11.66 17.39
N GLY A 419 -0.85 11.33 18.25
CA GLY A 419 -2.24 11.65 18.01
C GLY A 419 -2.45 13.17 17.98
N GLU A 420 -3.46 13.62 17.25
CA GLU A 420 -3.87 15.02 17.26
C GLU A 420 -4.48 15.40 18.60
N THR A 421 -4.19 16.60 19.04
CA THR A 421 -4.84 17.27 20.17
C THR A 421 -6.04 18.06 19.70
N LEU A 422 -6.87 18.53 20.64
CA LEU A 422 -7.97 19.46 20.29
C LEU A 422 -7.45 20.77 19.66
N GLU A 423 -6.28 21.22 20.08
CA GLU A 423 -5.63 22.41 19.52
C GLU A 423 -5.15 22.16 18.08
N ASP A 424 -4.72 20.94 17.75
CA ASP A 424 -4.35 20.60 16.37
C ASP A 424 -5.56 20.66 15.42
N LEU A 425 -6.77 20.34 15.90
CA LEU A 425 -8.00 20.40 15.12
C LEU A 425 -8.38 21.82 14.69
N ILE A 426 -8.03 22.80 15.50
CA ILE A 426 -8.36 24.23 15.23
C ILE A 426 -7.17 25.05 14.77
N ARG A 427 -5.97 24.45 14.66
CA ARG A 427 -4.73 25.15 14.31
C ARG A 427 -4.79 25.98 13.02
N GLN A 428 -5.63 25.56 12.05
CA GLN A 428 -5.79 26.21 10.76
C GLN A 428 -7.06 27.08 10.69
N ASP A 429 -7.90 27.09 11.74
CA ASP A 429 -9.08 27.93 11.79
C ASP A 429 -8.63 29.39 12.05
N ILE A 430 -9.27 30.38 11.40
CA ILE A 430 -8.93 31.80 11.48
C ILE A 430 -9.94 32.51 12.37
#